data_4f6ea6e35dc16ebf892636906e2eb27a
#
_entry.id   4f6ea6e35dc16ebf892636906e2eb27a
#
_cell.length_a   1.000
_cell.length_b   1.000
_cell.length_c   1.000
_cell.angle_alpha   90.00
_cell.angle_beta   90.00
_cell.angle_gamma   90.00
#
_symmetry.space_group_name_H-M   'P 1'
#
loop_
_entity.id
_entity.type
_entity.pdbx_description
1 polymer ?
#
loop_
_entity_poly.entity_id
_entity_poly.type
_entity_poly.pdbx_seq_one_letter_code
_entity_poly.pdbx_strand_id
1 'polypeptide(L)'
;FLPKLAVCSRCQGVGAEPGTKVKECFSCRGTGEVQQIKRTVFGSFTRMGTCPECGGEGIKPERLCNVCKGEGRIKIEETISVSIPAGVDTNQILKVEGKGDAGRKKGRSGDLYIRISLKPHRVFRRKGDDLYATLPILFSQAALGDEIEVPTLEGTAILLNVPAGTEPGKVLRVAGKGVTHFAGLGRGNMYVELEVKTPKKLTKEQKELLEKLRREGI
;
A
#
# COMPACT_ATOMS: atom_id res chain seq x y z
N PHE A 1 9.04 -9.07 -6.29
CA PHE A 1 8.71 -10.34 -6.97
C PHE A 1 7.23 -10.60 -6.82
N LEU A 2 6.53 -10.79 -7.94
CA LEU A 2 5.10 -11.03 -7.97
C LEU A 2 4.85 -12.36 -8.69
N PRO A 3 4.26 -13.37 -8.02
CA PRO A 3 3.76 -14.56 -8.69
C PRO A 3 2.50 -14.19 -9.48
N LYS A 4 2.49 -14.46 -10.78
CA LYS A 4 1.34 -14.19 -11.65
C LYS A 4 1.21 -15.22 -12.75
N LEU A 5 0.04 -15.24 -13.37
CA LEU A 5 -0.21 -15.98 -14.60
C LEU A 5 0.23 -15.14 -15.80
N ALA A 6 1.18 -15.65 -16.59
CA ALA A 6 1.58 -15.05 -17.85
C ALA A 6 1.10 -15.87 -19.02
N VAL A 7 1.05 -15.26 -20.19
CA VAL A 7 0.75 -15.96 -21.45
C VAL A 7 1.82 -17.03 -21.69
N CYS A 8 1.40 -18.23 -21.97
CA CYS A 8 2.31 -19.33 -22.27
C CYS A 8 3.14 -18.99 -23.51
N SER A 9 4.46 -18.93 -23.36
CA SER A 9 5.38 -18.59 -24.44
C SER A 9 5.35 -19.58 -25.60
N ARG A 10 5.07 -20.88 -25.31
CA ARG A 10 5.04 -21.92 -26.34
C ARG A 10 3.82 -21.81 -27.25
N CYS A 11 2.62 -21.71 -26.68
CA CYS A 11 1.37 -21.66 -27.45
C CYS A 11 0.79 -20.26 -27.61
N GLN A 12 1.44 -19.24 -27.09
CA GLN A 12 1.02 -17.84 -27.17
C GLN A 12 -0.45 -17.62 -26.76
N GLY A 13 -0.89 -18.31 -25.71
CA GLY A 13 -2.23 -18.19 -25.15
C GLY A 13 -3.29 -19.08 -25.78
N VAL A 14 -2.98 -19.80 -26.85
CA VAL A 14 -3.97 -20.67 -27.56
C VAL A 14 -4.33 -21.93 -26.77
N GLY A 15 -3.40 -22.47 -26.00
CA GLY A 15 -3.59 -23.73 -25.28
C GLY A 15 -3.35 -24.99 -26.15
N ALA A 16 -3.19 -24.84 -27.44
CA ALA A 16 -2.88 -25.92 -28.38
C ALA A 16 -1.35 -26.05 -28.60
N GLU A 17 -0.88 -27.26 -28.84
CA GLU A 17 0.50 -27.47 -29.26
C GLU A 17 0.75 -26.80 -30.61
N PRO A 18 1.83 -26.02 -30.79
CA PRO A 18 2.14 -25.38 -32.07
C PRO A 18 2.18 -26.37 -33.24
N GLY A 19 1.56 -25.98 -34.37
CA GLY A 19 1.45 -26.83 -35.55
C GLY A 19 0.32 -27.87 -35.52
N THR A 20 -0.46 -27.97 -34.45
CA THR A 20 -1.63 -28.85 -34.38
C THR A 20 -2.91 -28.15 -34.82
N LYS A 21 -3.80 -28.91 -35.50
CA LYS A 21 -5.09 -28.39 -35.92
C LYS A 21 -6.03 -28.23 -34.70
N VAL A 22 -6.82 -27.19 -34.75
CA VAL A 22 -7.90 -26.95 -33.77
C VAL A 22 -9.20 -27.36 -34.47
N LYS A 23 -9.97 -28.26 -33.87
CA LYS A 23 -11.25 -28.75 -34.41
C LYS A 23 -12.42 -28.11 -33.65
N GLU A 24 -13.56 -28.03 -34.30
CA GLU A 24 -14.80 -27.68 -33.63
C GLU A 24 -15.17 -28.71 -32.58
N CYS A 25 -15.72 -28.26 -31.46
CA CYS A 25 -16.18 -29.15 -30.40
C CYS A 25 -17.39 -29.92 -30.91
N PHE A 26 -17.33 -31.24 -30.87
CA PHE A 26 -18.39 -32.08 -31.33
C PHE A 26 -19.70 -31.89 -30.54
N SER A 27 -19.62 -31.74 -29.24
CA SER A 27 -20.81 -31.65 -28.35
C SER A 27 -21.61 -30.37 -28.55
N CYS A 28 -20.98 -29.24 -28.84
CA CYS A 28 -21.64 -27.95 -29.02
C CYS A 28 -21.59 -27.44 -30.46
N ARG A 29 -20.96 -28.14 -31.38
CA ARG A 29 -20.83 -27.77 -32.80
C ARG A 29 -20.35 -26.31 -32.98
N GLY A 30 -19.30 -25.92 -32.23
CA GLY A 30 -18.72 -24.59 -32.33
C GLY A 30 -19.38 -23.52 -31.45
N THR A 31 -20.59 -23.75 -30.92
CA THR A 31 -21.34 -22.72 -30.16
C THR A 31 -20.78 -22.41 -28.78
N GLY A 32 -20.03 -23.33 -28.16
CA GLY A 32 -19.54 -23.20 -26.81
C GLY A 32 -20.58 -23.46 -25.71
N GLU A 33 -21.86 -23.60 -26.08
CA GLU A 33 -22.98 -23.79 -25.17
C GLU A 33 -23.76 -25.04 -25.49
N VAL A 34 -24.33 -25.66 -24.48
CA VAL A 34 -25.20 -26.83 -24.61
C VAL A 34 -26.46 -26.64 -23.79
N GLN A 35 -27.56 -27.23 -24.27
CA GLN A 35 -28.80 -27.23 -23.53
C GLN A 35 -28.70 -28.23 -22.36
N GLN A 36 -28.89 -27.76 -21.15
CA GLN A 36 -28.97 -28.57 -19.94
C GLN A 36 -30.39 -28.60 -19.46
N ILE A 37 -30.95 -29.82 -19.39
CA ILE A 37 -32.29 -30.03 -18.86
C ILE A 37 -32.17 -30.37 -17.36
N LYS A 38 -32.62 -29.43 -16.50
CA LYS A 38 -32.78 -29.71 -15.06
C LYS A 38 -34.22 -30.13 -14.76
N ARG A 39 -34.37 -31.32 -14.25
CA ARG A 39 -35.65 -31.80 -13.73
C ARG A 39 -35.78 -31.38 -12.27
N THR A 40 -36.86 -30.70 -11.94
CA THR A 40 -37.25 -30.35 -10.59
C THR A 40 -38.62 -30.90 -10.25
N VAL A 41 -39.03 -30.85 -8.99
CA VAL A 41 -40.35 -31.30 -8.53
C VAL A 41 -41.52 -30.55 -9.22
N PHE A 42 -41.22 -29.34 -9.76
CA PHE A 42 -42.19 -28.46 -10.43
C PHE A 42 -42.12 -28.50 -11.97
N GLY A 43 -41.32 -29.43 -12.54
CA GLY A 43 -41.20 -29.55 -13.98
C GLY A 43 -39.76 -29.60 -14.48
N SER A 44 -39.63 -29.67 -15.81
CA SER A 44 -38.33 -29.67 -16.50
C SER A 44 -38.03 -28.31 -17.06
N PHE A 45 -36.90 -27.73 -16.68
CA PHE A 45 -36.40 -26.43 -17.21
C PHE A 45 -35.21 -26.69 -18.10
N THR A 46 -35.26 -26.11 -19.29
CA THR A 46 -34.11 -26.09 -20.20
C THR A 46 -33.33 -24.78 -20.00
N ARG A 47 -32.05 -24.91 -19.67
CA ARG A 47 -31.12 -23.79 -19.53
C ARG A 47 -29.95 -23.97 -20.48
N MET A 48 -29.56 -22.89 -21.16
CA MET A 48 -28.26 -22.85 -21.85
C MET A 48 -27.15 -22.81 -20.83
N GLY A 49 -26.20 -23.68 -20.97
CA GLY A 49 -25.04 -23.77 -20.07
C GLY A 49 -23.77 -23.97 -20.85
N THR A 50 -22.66 -23.64 -20.25
CA THR A 50 -21.31 -23.81 -20.82
C THR A 50 -21.08 -25.26 -21.20
N CYS A 51 -20.63 -25.53 -22.40
CA CYS A 51 -20.32 -26.88 -22.85
C CYS A 51 -19.22 -27.49 -21.99
N PRO A 52 -19.46 -28.64 -21.34
CA PRO A 52 -18.48 -29.25 -20.42
C PRO A 52 -17.24 -29.79 -21.14
N GLU A 53 -17.34 -30.12 -22.42
CA GLU A 53 -16.22 -30.68 -23.19
C GLU A 53 -15.19 -29.62 -23.61
N CYS A 54 -15.64 -28.47 -24.08
CA CYS A 54 -14.76 -27.38 -24.52
C CYS A 54 -14.64 -26.22 -23.49
N GLY A 55 -15.39 -26.27 -22.40
CA GLY A 55 -15.41 -25.23 -21.37
C GLY A 55 -15.89 -23.87 -21.90
N GLY A 56 -16.78 -23.87 -22.89
CA GLY A 56 -17.32 -22.63 -23.48
C GLY A 56 -16.61 -22.16 -24.76
N GLU A 57 -15.63 -22.91 -25.24
CA GLU A 57 -14.76 -22.44 -26.34
C GLU A 57 -15.29 -22.71 -27.72
N GLY A 58 -16.18 -23.65 -27.84
CA GLY A 58 -16.62 -24.14 -29.15
C GLY A 58 -15.60 -24.95 -29.93
N ILE A 59 -14.33 -24.91 -29.52
CA ILE A 59 -13.21 -25.56 -30.21
C ILE A 59 -12.41 -26.45 -29.26
N LYS A 60 -11.76 -27.45 -29.81
CA LYS A 60 -10.90 -28.41 -29.10
C LYS A 60 -9.62 -28.66 -29.87
N PRO A 61 -8.45 -28.42 -29.29
CA PRO A 61 -7.19 -28.73 -29.96
C PRO A 61 -6.97 -30.24 -30.04
N GLU A 62 -6.41 -30.73 -31.14
CA GLU A 62 -6.05 -32.15 -31.27
C GLU A 62 -4.99 -32.57 -30.25
N ARG A 63 -4.04 -31.66 -29.94
CA ARG A 63 -3.03 -31.85 -28.90
C ARG A 63 -2.95 -30.63 -28.02
N LEU A 64 -3.09 -30.83 -26.72
CA LEU A 64 -2.89 -29.78 -25.74
C LEU A 64 -1.42 -29.38 -25.68
N CYS A 65 -1.17 -28.09 -25.48
CA CYS A 65 0.17 -27.57 -25.24
C CYS A 65 0.79 -28.29 -24.04
N ASN A 66 1.97 -28.87 -24.23
CA ASN A 66 2.65 -29.66 -23.19
C ASN A 66 3.14 -28.80 -22.01
N VAL A 67 3.33 -27.49 -22.21
CA VAL A 67 3.80 -26.55 -21.19
C VAL A 67 2.66 -26.08 -20.29
N CYS A 68 1.56 -25.58 -20.85
CA CYS A 68 0.44 -25.04 -20.10
C CYS A 68 -0.75 -26.03 -19.97
N LYS A 69 -0.65 -27.22 -20.53
CA LYS A 69 -1.68 -28.29 -20.47
C LYS A 69 -3.06 -27.83 -20.92
N GLY A 70 -3.12 -26.92 -21.89
CA GLY A 70 -4.37 -26.40 -22.45
C GLY A 70 -4.81 -25.06 -21.86
N GLU A 71 -4.27 -24.60 -20.72
CA GLU A 71 -4.69 -23.33 -20.09
C GLU A 71 -4.32 -22.06 -20.87
N GLY A 72 -3.34 -22.13 -21.77
CA GLY A 72 -2.81 -20.96 -22.47
C GLY A 72 -1.97 -20.03 -21.58
N ARG A 73 -1.85 -20.31 -20.27
CA ARG A 73 -1.17 -19.50 -19.28
C ARG A 73 -0.25 -20.35 -18.42
N ILE A 74 0.79 -19.73 -17.88
CA ILE A 74 1.77 -20.38 -17.00
C ILE A 74 2.00 -19.49 -15.77
N LYS A 75 2.29 -20.08 -14.63
CA LYS A 75 2.71 -19.35 -13.44
C LYS A 75 4.16 -18.94 -13.61
N ILE A 76 4.43 -17.67 -13.44
CA ILE A 76 5.78 -17.10 -13.42
C ILE A 76 5.95 -16.17 -12.23
N GLU A 77 7.19 -15.89 -11.87
CA GLU A 77 7.52 -14.78 -10.98
C GLU A 77 8.09 -13.64 -11.83
N GLU A 78 7.50 -12.46 -11.71
CA GLU A 78 7.95 -11.26 -12.42
C GLU A 78 8.34 -10.18 -11.41
N THR A 79 9.45 -9.50 -11.68
CA THR A 79 9.83 -8.29 -10.94
C THR A 79 9.21 -7.09 -11.62
N ILE A 80 8.35 -6.38 -10.91
CA ILE A 80 7.68 -5.18 -11.40
C ILE A 80 8.22 -3.98 -10.63
N SER A 81 8.66 -2.96 -11.35
CA SER A 81 9.01 -1.66 -10.79
C SER A 81 7.77 -0.77 -10.79
N VAL A 82 7.43 -0.24 -9.61
CA VAL A 82 6.25 0.61 -9.44
C VAL A 82 6.68 1.93 -8.82
N SER A 83 6.32 3.03 -9.47
CA SER A 83 6.53 4.37 -8.90
C SER A 83 5.46 4.64 -7.85
N ILE A 84 5.89 4.91 -6.62
CA ILE A 84 5.00 5.26 -5.51
C ILE A 84 4.98 6.80 -5.42
N PRO A 85 3.83 7.45 -5.61
CA PRO A 85 3.71 8.89 -5.46
C PRO A 85 4.02 9.35 -4.04
N ALA A 86 4.59 10.56 -3.90
CA ALA A 86 4.76 11.16 -2.59
C ALA A 86 3.38 11.43 -1.93
N GLY A 87 3.33 11.38 -0.61
CA GLY A 87 2.10 11.65 0.13
C GLY A 87 1.14 10.47 0.27
N VAL A 88 1.42 9.32 -0.38
CA VAL A 88 0.58 8.12 -0.26
C VAL A 88 0.35 7.73 1.20
N ASP A 89 -0.84 7.24 1.54
CA ASP A 89 -1.20 6.81 2.90
C ASP A 89 -1.43 5.30 3.00
N THR A 90 -1.52 4.82 4.24
CA THR A 90 -1.83 3.42 4.54
C THR A 90 -3.21 3.05 4.00
N ASN A 91 -3.33 1.81 3.50
CA ASN A 91 -4.50 1.25 2.82
C ASN A 91 -4.87 1.90 1.48
N GLN A 92 -4.09 2.84 0.98
CA GLN A 92 -4.27 3.35 -0.36
C GLN A 92 -3.94 2.27 -1.39
N ILE A 93 -4.73 2.21 -2.46
CA ILE A 93 -4.58 1.22 -3.52
C ILE A 93 -4.04 1.93 -4.76
N LEU A 94 -2.89 1.45 -5.25
CA LEU A 94 -2.33 1.86 -6.53
C LEU A 94 -2.73 0.84 -7.59
N LYS A 95 -3.32 1.32 -8.68
CA LYS A 95 -3.67 0.52 -9.85
C LYS A 95 -2.54 0.60 -10.88
N VAL A 96 -2.05 -0.54 -11.33
CA VAL A 96 -1.08 -0.64 -12.44
C VAL A 96 -1.73 -1.39 -13.59
N GLU A 97 -2.06 -0.69 -14.65
CA GLU A 97 -2.82 -1.23 -15.78
C GLU A 97 -2.05 -2.32 -16.54
N GLY A 98 -2.74 -3.40 -16.89
CA GLY A 98 -2.21 -4.50 -17.67
C GLY A 98 -1.10 -5.34 -17.00
N LYS A 99 -0.81 -5.11 -15.72
CA LYS A 99 0.24 -5.84 -14.99
C LYS A 99 -0.28 -6.99 -14.13
N GLY A 100 -1.58 -7.23 -14.11
CA GLY A 100 -2.20 -8.37 -13.46
C GLY A 100 -2.02 -9.68 -14.23
N ASP A 101 -2.83 -10.67 -13.91
CA ASP A 101 -2.83 -11.98 -14.55
C ASP A 101 -3.22 -11.89 -16.01
N ALA A 102 -2.58 -12.70 -16.84
CA ALA A 102 -2.95 -12.85 -18.24
C ALA A 102 -4.38 -13.38 -18.36
N GLY A 103 -5.15 -12.79 -19.26
CA GLY A 103 -6.46 -13.28 -19.63
C GLY A 103 -6.36 -14.69 -20.24
N ARG A 104 -7.45 -15.45 -20.13
CA ARG A 104 -7.54 -16.75 -20.81
C ARG A 104 -7.59 -16.52 -22.31
N LYS A 105 -6.96 -17.41 -23.07
CA LYS A 105 -7.10 -17.50 -24.53
C LYS A 105 -6.86 -16.21 -25.29
N LYS A 106 -5.70 -15.62 -25.08
CA LYS A 106 -5.30 -14.33 -25.64
C LYS A 106 -6.17 -13.16 -25.17
N GLY A 107 -6.98 -13.35 -24.11
CA GLY A 107 -7.65 -12.24 -23.45
C GLY A 107 -6.66 -11.21 -22.92
N ARG A 108 -7.10 -9.98 -22.75
CA ARG A 108 -6.28 -8.90 -22.16
C ARG A 108 -5.88 -9.27 -20.75
N SER A 109 -4.67 -8.91 -20.36
CA SER A 109 -4.23 -9.01 -18.97
C SER A 109 -5.07 -8.10 -18.08
N GLY A 110 -5.34 -8.55 -16.88
CA GLY A 110 -5.99 -7.73 -15.86
C GLY A 110 -5.06 -6.65 -15.32
N ASP A 111 -5.56 -5.87 -14.39
CA ASP A 111 -4.79 -4.83 -13.70
C ASP A 111 -4.23 -5.36 -12.39
N LEU A 112 -3.11 -4.81 -11.98
CA LEU A 112 -2.51 -5.10 -10.68
C LEU A 112 -2.92 -4.03 -9.68
N TYR A 113 -3.46 -4.45 -8.54
CA TYR A 113 -3.81 -3.57 -7.43
C TYR A 113 -2.82 -3.78 -6.28
N ILE A 114 -2.14 -2.72 -5.90
CA ILE A 114 -1.13 -2.75 -4.85
C ILE A 114 -1.65 -1.95 -3.65
N ARG A 115 -1.84 -2.62 -2.52
CA ARG A 115 -2.18 -1.95 -1.26
C ARG A 115 -0.91 -1.48 -0.58
N ILE A 116 -0.87 -0.21 -0.25
CA ILE A 116 0.24 0.42 0.48
C ILE A 116 0.05 0.20 1.99
N SER A 117 1.12 -0.13 2.68
CA SER A 117 1.18 -0.18 4.14
C SER A 117 2.39 0.60 4.61
N LEU A 118 2.17 1.68 5.33
CA LEU A 118 3.24 2.50 5.89
C LEU A 118 3.77 1.87 7.18
N LYS A 119 5.07 1.79 7.30
CA LYS A 119 5.71 1.38 8.56
C LYS A 119 5.66 2.53 9.56
N PRO A 120 5.40 2.26 10.85
CA PRO A 120 5.49 3.27 11.90
C PRO A 120 6.88 3.91 11.94
N HIS A 121 6.93 5.23 12.09
CA HIS A 121 8.18 5.95 12.28
C HIS A 121 8.50 6.04 13.79
N ARG A 122 9.78 6.07 14.15
CA ARG A 122 10.21 6.11 15.57
C ARG A 122 9.85 7.41 16.27
N VAL A 123 9.91 8.53 15.56
CA VAL A 123 9.73 9.88 16.10
C VAL A 123 8.38 10.46 15.71
N PHE A 124 7.93 10.24 14.47
CA PHE A 124 6.77 10.90 13.93
C PHE A 124 5.54 10.01 13.90
N ARG A 125 4.41 10.56 14.29
CA ARG A 125 3.07 9.99 14.09
C ARG A 125 2.37 10.77 13.00
N ARG A 126 1.89 10.11 11.97
CA ARG A 126 1.15 10.73 10.87
C ARG A 126 -0.34 10.73 11.15
N LYS A 127 -1.01 11.87 10.87
CA LYS A 127 -2.48 11.98 10.82
C LYS A 127 -2.85 12.76 9.55
N GLY A 128 -3.33 12.07 8.54
CA GLY A 128 -3.52 12.66 7.22
C GLY A 128 -2.18 13.14 6.65
N ASP A 129 -2.07 14.42 6.33
CA ASP A 129 -0.83 15.02 5.83
C ASP A 129 0.00 15.69 6.93
N ASP A 130 -0.52 15.75 8.15
CA ASP A 130 0.18 16.34 9.28
C ASP A 130 1.02 15.31 10.05
N LEU A 131 2.10 15.81 10.63
CA LEU A 131 3.02 15.04 11.47
C LEU A 131 2.94 15.51 12.91
N TYR A 132 3.01 14.58 13.84
CA TYR A 132 3.06 14.80 15.27
C TYR A 132 4.32 14.20 15.83
N ALA A 133 5.07 14.99 16.60
CA ALA A 133 6.27 14.57 17.31
C ALA A 133 6.21 15.05 18.76
N THR A 134 6.70 14.24 19.70
CA THR A 134 6.88 14.64 21.08
C THR A 134 8.37 14.90 21.31
N LEU A 135 8.72 16.09 21.76
CA LEU A 135 10.10 16.50 21.99
C LEU A 135 10.33 16.74 23.48
N PRO A 136 11.26 16.02 24.11
CA PRO A 136 11.62 16.29 25.49
C PRO A 136 12.46 17.57 25.59
N ILE A 137 12.07 18.50 26.49
CA ILE A 137 12.80 19.71 26.81
C ILE A 137 13.14 19.75 28.29
N LEU A 138 14.14 20.54 28.66
CA LEU A 138 14.50 20.76 30.05
C LEU A 138 13.55 21.77 30.70
N PHE A 139 13.37 21.68 32.02
CA PHE A 139 12.62 22.67 32.80
C PHE A 139 13.13 24.09 32.58
N SER A 140 14.46 24.28 32.55
CA SER A 140 15.08 25.57 32.30
C SER A 140 14.74 26.15 30.93
N GLN A 141 14.69 25.30 29.89
CA GLN A 141 14.31 25.70 28.54
C GLN A 141 12.82 26.12 28.47
N ALA A 142 11.97 25.42 29.20
CA ALA A 142 10.55 25.77 29.29
C ALA A 142 10.31 27.08 30.04
N ALA A 143 11.05 27.31 31.12
CA ALA A 143 10.90 28.49 31.96
C ALA A 143 11.50 29.78 31.32
N LEU A 144 12.72 29.69 30.80
CA LEU A 144 13.45 30.82 30.26
C LEU A 144 13.22 31.06 28.77
N GLY A 145 12.68 30.05 28.06
CA GLY A 145 12.67 30.02 26.61
C GLY A 145 14.01 29.54 26.07
N ASP A 146 14.02 28.98 24.89
CA ASP A 146 15.23 28.49 24.20
C ASP A 146 14.93 28.20 22.74
N GLU A 147 15.99 28.08 21.93
CA GLU A 147 15.89 27.52 20.58
C GLU A 147 16.34 26.07 20.57
N ILE A 148 15.45 25.21 20.15
CA ILE A 148 15.68 23.76 20.15
C ILE A 148 15.69 23.20 18.74
N GLU A 149 16.56 22.22 18.51
CA GLU A 149 16.62 21.50 17.25
C GLU A 149 15.53 20.42 17.16
N VAL A 150 14.74 20.51 16.11
CA VAL A 150 13.68 19.52 15.82
C VAL A 150 14.00 18.79 14.52
N PRO A 151 14.10 17.46 14.54
CA PRO A 151 14.33 16.70 13.32
C PRO A 151 13.14 16.84 12.37
N THR A 152 13.40 16.75 11.06
CA THR A 152 12.39 16.73 10.02
C THR A 152 12.39 15.38 9.30
N LEU A 153 11.34 15.09 8.51
CA LEU A 153 11.30 13.90 7.65
C LEU A 153 12.41 13.86 6.59
N GLU A 154 12.95 15.02 6.26
CA GLU A 154 14.00 15.18 5.24
C GLU A 154 15.39 14.84 5.78
N GLY A 155 15.50 14.52 7.08
CA GLY A 155 16.76 14.25 7.74
C GLY A 155 17.55 15.51 8.12
N THR A 156 16.98 16.70 7.90
CA THR A 156 17.50 17.97 8.37
C THR A 156 16.90 18.33 9.72
N ALA A 157 17.61 19.12 10.53
CA ALA A 157 17.06 19.73 11.74
C ALA A 157 16.63 21.18 11.45
N ILE A 158 15.60 21.63 12.13
CA ILE A 158 15.15 23.02 12.14
C ILE A 158 15.20 23.56 13.55
N LEU A 159 15.50 24.84 13.70
CA LEU A 159 15.42 25.53 14.98
C LEU A 159 13.97 25.93 15.26
N LEU A 160 13.47 25.54 16.43
CA LEU A 160 12.14 25.86 16.92
C LEU A 160 12.29 26.72 18.17
N ASN A 161 11.73 27.92 18.13
CA ASN A 161 11.74 28.84 19.27
C ASN A 161 10.67 28.40 20.29
N VAL A 162 11.10 28.09 21.50
CA VAL A 162 10.26 27.79 22.66
C VAL A 162 10.11 29.10 23.48
N PRO A 163 8.88 29.64 23.57
CA PRO A 163 8.67 30.86 24.36
C PRO A 163 8.92 30.63 25.85
N ALA A 164 9.42 31.65 26.55
CA ALA A 164 9.52 31.56 27.99
C ALA A 164 8.16 31.35 28.67
N GLY A 165 8.13 30.58 29.76
CA GLY A 165 6.90 30.19 30.43
C GLY A 165 6.08 29.16 29.68
N THR A 166 6.71 28.35 28.87
CA THR A 166 6.02 27.26 28.13
C THR A 166 5.57 26.16 29.08
N GLU A 167 4.27 25.88 29.08
CA GLU A 167 3.66 24.80 29.87
C GLU A 167 3.96 23.43 29.29
N PRO A 168 4.05 22.37 30.14
CA PRO A 168 4.15 20.97 29.69
C PRO A 168 2.97 20.60 28.80
N GLY A 169 3.26 19.89 27.68
CA GLY A 169 2.24 19.49 26.72
C GLY A 169 1.84 20.56 25.71
N LYS A 170 2.46 21.75 25.76
CA LYS A 170 2.24 22.77 24.72
C LYS A 170 2.64 22.26 23.36
N VAL A 171 1.77 22.46 22.38
CA VAL A 171 1.97 22.05 21.01
C VAL A 171 2.36 23.25 20.15
N LEU A 172 3.52 23.20 19.53
CA LEU A 172 4.01 24.20 18.58
C LEU A 172 3.80 23.71 17.15
N ARG A 173 3.27 24.58 16.30
CA ARG A 173 3.05 24.28 14.88
C ARG A 173 4.20 24.78 14.02
N VAL A 174 4.73 23.89 13.20
CA VAL A 174 5.72 24.22 12.17
C VAL A 174 5.07 24.05 10.79
N ALA A 175 4.81 25.15 10.12
CA ALA A 175 4.11 25.16 8.85
C ALA A 175 4.92 24.48 7.74
N GLY A 176 4.28 23.70 6.87
CA GLY A 176 4.88 23.08 5.69
C GLY A 176 5.93 22.00 5.96
N LYS A 177 6.03 21.49 7.21
CA LYS A 177 6.96 20.41 7.59
C LYS A 177 6.26 19.06 7.78
N GLY A 178 5.02 18.95 7.33
CA GLY A 178 4.28 17.69 7.24
C GLY A 178 4.62 16.85 6.01
N VAL A 179 3.77 15.89 5.72
CA VAL A 179 3.85 15.04 4.54
C VAL A 179 3.37 15.82 3.31
N THR A 180 3.93 15.54 2.16
CA THR A 180 3.46 16.10 0.88
C THR A 180 2.03 15.67 0.61
N HIS A 181 1.18 16.55 0.10
CA HIS A 181 -0.19 16.20 -0.29
C HIS A 181 -0.18 15.18 -1.43
N PHE A 182 -1.02 14.16 -1.31
CA PHE A 182 -1.19 13.19 -2.39
C PHE A 182 -1.86 13.85 -3.58
N ALA A 183 -1.23 13.77 -4.75
CA ALA A 183 -1.72 14.39 -6.00
C ALA A 183 -1.97 15.91 -5.94
N GLY A 184 -1.43 16.62 -4.94
CA GLY A 184 -1.58 18.07 -4.77
C GLY A 184 -0.24 18.80 -4.65
N LEU A 185 -0.31 20.12 -4.61
CA LEU A 185 0.82 20.99 -4.30
C LEU A 185 0.83 21.29 -2.80
N GLY A 186 2.04 21.37 -2.25
CA GLY A 186 2.23 21.73 -0.85
C GLY A 186 2.40 20.53 0.09
N ARG A 187 2.43 20.85 1.39
CA ARG A 187 2.67 19.91 2.49
C ARG A 187 1.77 20.24 3.66
N GLY A 188 1.44 19.24 4.47
CA GLY A 188 0.86 19.43 5.78
C GLY A 188 1.82 20.12 6.75
N ASN A 189 1.43 20.21 8.00
CA ASN A 189 2.19 20.85 9.06
C ASN A 189 2.84 19.79 9.97
N MET A 190 3.81 20.21 10.75
CA MET A 190 4.34 19.42 11.85
C MET A 190 3.92 20.07 13.18
N TYR A 191 3.40 19.25 14.07
CA TYR A 191 2.99 19.62 15.43
C TYR A 191 3.97 18.98 16.41
N VAL A 192 4.66 19.82 17.17
CA VAL A 192 5.66 19.40 18.15
C VAL A 192 5.08 19.62 19.55
N GLU A 193 4.79 18.53 20.24
CA GLU A 193 4.36 18.54 21.63
C GLU A 193 5.61 18.58 22.52
N LEU A 194 5.69 19.58 23.40
CA LEU A 194 6.81 19.78 24.29
C LEU A 194 6.58 19.01 25.61
N GLU A 195 7.41 18.02 25.87
CA GLU A 195 7.40 17.24 27.10
C GLU A 195 8.49 17.75 28.04
N VAL A 196 8.10 18.46 29.11
CA VAL A 196 9.07 18.95 30.09
C VAL A 196 9.58 17.79 30.94
N LYS A 197 10.88 17.50 30.87
CA LYS A 197 11.53 16.44 31.66
C LYS A 197 12.12 17.01 32.94
N THR A 198 11.72 16.41 34.06
CA THR A 198 12.35 16.63 35.36
C THR A 198 13.62 15.79 35.47
N PRO A 199 14.78 16.40 35.81
CA PRO A 199 16.02 15.66 35.94
C PRO A 199 15.98 14.70 37.14
N LYS A 200 16.31 13.43 36.92
CA LYS A 200 16.33 12.40 37.98
C LYS A 200 17.59 12.43 38.84
N LYS A 201 18.68 12.99 38.32
CA LYS A 201 19.96 13.12 39.04
C LYS A 201 20.42 14.57 38.92
N LEU A 202 20.75 15.16 40.05
CA LEU A 202 21.22 16.54 40.16
C LEU A 202 22.65 16.54 40.72
N THR A 203 23.48 17.44 40.23
CA THR A 203 24.76 17.81 40.86
C THR A 203 24.48 18.59 42.15
N LYS A 204 25.49 18.73 43.00
CA LYS A 204 25.38 19.57 44.21
C LYS A 204 24.98 21.00 43.90
N GLU A 205 25.62 21.60 42.92
CA GLU A 205 25.35 22.97 42.47
C GLU A 205 23.91 23.13 41.92
N GLN A 206 23.47 22.20 41.10
CA GLN A 206 22.08 22.17 40.57
C GLN A 206 21.05 22.09 41.67
N LYS A 207 21.32 21.26 42.70
CA LYS A 207 20.45 21.13 43.87
C LYS A 207 20.37 22.43 44.64
N GLU A 208 21.50 23.09 44.92
CA GLU A 208 21.53 24.36 45.59
C GLU A 208 20.76 25.46 44.83
N LEU A 209 20.91 25.53 43.50
CA LEU A 209 20.16 26.44 42.67
C LEU A 209 18.65 26.22 42.73
N LEU A 210 18.21 24.94 42.62
CA LEU A 210 16.81 24.59 42.73
C LEU A 210 16.24 24.84 44.13
N GLU A 211 17.04 24.68 45.21
CA GLU A 211 16.64 25.03 46.58
C GLU A 211 16.47 26.54 46.75
N LYS A 212 17.31 27.35 46.08
CA LYS A 212 17.13 28.83 46.04
C LYS A 212 15.84 29.21 45.32
N LEU A 213 15.60 28.66 44.12
CA LEU A 213 14.35 28.90 43.38
C LEU A 213 13.13 28.53 44.20
N ARG A 214 13.15 27.39 44.90
CA ARG A 214 12.04 27.00 45.79
C ARG A 214 11.79 28.02 46.93
N ARG A 215 12.83 28.68 47.43
CA ARG A 215 12.67 29.73 48.47
C ARG A 215 12.05 31.00 47.92
N GLU A 216 12.27 31.29 46.63
CA GLU A 216 11.67 32.42 45.92
C GLU A 216 10.23 32.15 45.47
N GLY A 217 9.72 30.94 45.68
CA GLY A 217 8.32 30.58 45.35
C GLY A 217 8.13 29.98 43.94
N ILE A 218 9.24 29.53 43.31
CA ILE A 218 9.19 28.89 42.01
C ILE A 218 9.56 27.43 42.15
#